data_a7030013e6a27300dab380593824a655
#
_entry.id   a7030013e6a27300dab380593824a655
#
_cell.length_a   1.000
_cell.length_b   1.000
_cell.length_c   1.000
_cell.angle_alpha   90.00
_cell.angle_beta   90.00
_cell.angle_gamma   90.00
#
_symmetry.space_group_name_H-M   'P 1'
#
loop_
_entity.id
_entity.type
_entity.pdbx_description
1 polymer ?
#
loop_
_entity_poly.entity_id
_entity_poly.type
_entity_poly.pdbx_seq_one_letter_code
_entity_poly.pdbx_strand_id
1 'polypeptide(L)'
;MELFLQSLKVIKGLKSMLSIGLGHYLTLAAIIFIIGIVGIFLNRKNIIVILMSIELILLAVNINLVSFSIYINDLSGQIFTLFILTVAAAEAAIGLAIIVIYYRNSGTIRVEEIHELKG
;
A
#
# COMPACT_ATOMS: atom_id res chain seq x y z
N MET A 1 -16.15 14.48 44.51
CA MET A 1 -14.75 14.48 44.08
C MET A 1 -14.27 13.10 43.64
N GLU A 2 -14.58 12.06 44.41
CA GLU A 2 -14.22 10.68 44.02
C GLU A 2 -14.87 10.24 42.71
N LEU A 3 -16.15 10.56 42.48
CA LEU A 3 -16.85 10.27 41.23
C LEU A 3 -16.18 10.96 40.05
N PHE A 4 -15.73 12.19 40.23
CA PHE A 4 -15.02 12.93 39.18
C PHE A 4 -13.68 12.27 38.83
N LEU A 5 -12.91 11.84 39.84
CA LEU A 5 -11.65 11.13 39.63
C LEU A 5 -11.85 9.78 38.95
N GLN A 6 -12.91 9.04 39.33
CA GLN A 6 -13.26 7.78 38.64
C GLN A 6 -13.64 8.01 37.20
N SER A 7 -14.39 9.07 36.90
CA SER A 7 -14.76 9.44 35.53
C SER A 7 -13.52 9.75 34.70
N LEU A 8 -12.55 10.47 35.25
CA LEU A 8 -11.28 10.77 34.59
C LEU A 8 -10.49 9.50 34.28
N LYS A 9 -10.45 8.54 35.20
CA LYS A 9 -9.76 7.26 34.99
C LYS A 9 -10.41 6.46 33.86
N VAL A 10 -11.74 6.42 33.83
CA VAL A 10 -12.48 5.75 32.75
C VAL A 10 -12.20 6.39 31.40
N ILE A 11 -12.23 7.72 31.33
CA ILE A 11 -11.94 8.47 30.11
C ILE A 11 -10.51 8.20 29.62
N LYS A 12 -9.52 8.21 30.54
CA LYS A 12 -8.13 7.89 30.20
C LYS A 12 -7.99 6.45 29.71
N GLY A 13 -8.68 5.50 30.33
CA GLY A 13 -8.70 4.11 29.91
C GLY A 13 -9.27 3.94 28.51
N LEU A 14 -10.39 4.61 28.21
CA LEU A 14 -11.00 4.62 26.88
C LEU A 14 -10.09 5.24 25.83
N LYS A 15 -9.45 6.37 26.14
CA LYS A 15 -8.47 6.99 25.23
C LYS A 15 -7.30 6.06 24.95
N SER A 16 -6.79 5.37 25.98
CA SER A 16 -5.71 4.40 25.80
C SER A 16 -6.13 3.23 24.94
N MET A 17 -7.35 2.73 25.07
CA MET A 17 -7.88 1.63 24.26
C MET A 17 -8.14 2.05 22.81
N LEU A 18 -8.55 3.31 22.60
CA LEU A 18 -8.88 3.85 21.28
C LEU A 18 -7.69 4.50 20.60
N SER A 19 -6.56 4.70 21.31
CA SER A 19 -5.39 5.32 20.73
C SER A 19 -4.76 4.41 19.66
N ILE A 20 -4.48 5.00 18.51
CA ILE A 20 -3.80 4.32 17.42
C ILE A 20 -2.30 4.57 17.57
N GLY A 21 -1.54 3.49 17.77
CA GLY A 21 -0.09 3.55 17.89
C GLY A 21 0.63 2.97 16.70
N LEU A 22 1.96 2.93 16.80
CA LEU A 22 2.83 2.37 15.75
C LEU A 22 2.42 0.93 15.37
N GLY A 23 2.10 0.09 16.37
CA GLY A 23 1.71 -1.30 16.12
C GLY A 23 0.48 -1.44 15.22
N HIS A 24 -0.48 -0.54 15.33
CA HIS A 24 -1.67 -0.53 14.47
C HIS A 24 -1.30 -0.26 13.01
N TYR A 25 -0.45 0.72 12.77
CA TYR A 25 0.00 1.05 11.40
C TYR A 25 0.84 -0.07 10.80
N LEU A 26 1.73 -0.67 11.58
CA LEU A 26 2.54 -1.80 11.12
C LEU A 26 1.68 -3.02 10.79
N THR A 27 0.65 -3.28 11.59
CA THR A 27 -0.30 -4.38 11.33
C THR A 27 -1.08 -4.12 10.04
N LEU A 28 -1.58 -2.90 9.84
CA LEU A 28 -2.26 -2.52 8.61
C LEU A 28 -1.35 -2.70 7.39
N ALA A 29 -0.12 -2.21 7.48
CA ALA A 29 0.86 -2.35 6.41
C ALA A 29 1.16 -3.83 6.10
N ALA A 30 1.30 -4.67 7.13
CA ALA A 30 1.53 -6.10 6.95
C ALA A 30 0.36 -6.77 6.22
N ILE A 31 -0.88 -6.44 6.59
CA ILE A 31 -2.08 -6.98 5.94
C ILE A 31 -2.11 -6.57 4.46
N ILE A 32 -1.91 -5.29 4.16
CA ILE A 32 -1.90 -4.78 2.78
C ILE A 32 -0.77 -5.44 1.97
N PHE A 33 0.40 -5.62 2.57
CA PHE A 33 1.54 -6.27 1.93
C PHE A 33 1.21 -7.71 1.54
N ILE A 34 0.62 -8.47 2.46
CA ILE A 34 0.20 -9.85 2.21
C ILE A 34 -0.85 -9.92 1.11
N ILE A 35 -1.83 -9.02 1.13
CA ILE A 35 -2.85 -8.94 0.08
C ILE A 35 -2.21 -8.68 -1.29
N GLY A 36 -1.22 -7.78 -1.35
CA GLY A 36 -0.49 -7.51 -2.57
C GLY A 36 0.25 -8.73 -3.10
N ILE A 37 0.96 -9.46 -2.24
CA ILE A 37 1.67 -10.68 -2.62
C ILE A 37 0.69 -11.74 -3.12
N VAL A 38 -0.37 -12.00 -2.36
CA VAL A 38 -1.40 -12.97 -2.73
C VAL A 38 -2.05 -12.60 -4.06
N GLY A 39 -2.31 -11.30 -4.29
CA GLY A 39 -2.86 -10.81 -5.55
C GLY A 39 -2.00 -11.17 -6.76
N ILE A 40 -0.68 -11.05 -6.64
CA ILE A 40 0.24 -11.44 -7.70
C ILE A 40 0.15 -12.94 -7.98
N PHE A 41 0.19 -13.77 -6.93
CA PHE A 41 0.18 -15.23 -7.10
C PHE A 41 -1.14 -15.76 -7.64
N LEU A 42 -2.26 -15.20 -7.21
CA LEU A 42 -3.58 -15.67 -7.65
C LEU A 42 -3.93 -15.24 -9.08
N ASN A 43 -3.45 -14.08 -9.50
CA ASN A 43 -3.84 -13.47 -10.78
C ASN A 43 -2.63 -13.09 -11.64
N ARG A 44 -1.59 -13.90 -11.63
CA ARG A 44 -0.34 -13.63 -12.33
C ARG A 44 -0.45 -13.54 -13.85
N LYS A 45 -1.60 -13.90 -14.42
CA LYS A 45 -1.86 -13.82 -15.86
C LYS A 45 -2.50 -12.49 -16.28
N ASN A 46 -3.05 -11.73 -15.33
CA ASN A 46 -3.69 -10.46 -15.62
C ASN A 46 -2.75 -9.30 -15.24
N ILE A 47 -2.26 -8.59 -16.24
CA ILE A 47 -1.28 -7.50 -16.06
C ILE A 47 -1.82 -6.39 -15.18
N ILE A 48 -3.10 -6.02 -15.31
CA ILE A 48 -3.71 -4.96 -14.50
C ILE A 48 -3.71 -5.36 -13.02
N VAL A 49 -4.08 -6.61 -12.72
CA VAL A 49 -4.09 -7.11 -11.35
C VAL A 49 -2.67 -7.17 -10.77
N ILE A 50 -1.69 -7.58 -11.57
CA ILE A 50 -0.29 -7.58 -11.15
C ILE A 50 0.17 -6.15 -10.82
N LEU A 51 -0.13 -5.19 -11.68
CA LEU A 51 0.23 -3.79 -11.47
C LEU A 51 -0.40 -3.24 -10.20
N MET A 52 -1.71 -3.48 -9.98
CA MET A 52 -2.40 -3.06 -8.77
C MET A 52 -1.83 -3.71 -7.51
N SER A 53 -1.45 -4.98 -7.61
CA SER A 53 -0.84 -5.71 -6.49
C SER A 53 0.52 -5.15 -6.11
N ILE A 54 1.34 -4.78 -7.09
CA ILE A 54 2.63 -4.10 -6.85
C ILE A 54 2.38 -2.75 -6.17
N GLU A 55 1.37 -2.00 -6.61
CA GLU A 55 1.03 -0.72 -5.97
C GLU A 55 0.61 -0.90 -4.51
N LEU A 56 -0.13 -1.97 -4.18
CA LEU A 56 -0.47 -2.29 -2.79
C LEU A 56 0.78 -2.59 -1.95
N ILE A 57 1.74 -3.31 -2.51
CA ILE A 57 3.01 -3.60 -1.84
C ILE A 57 3.78 -2.31 -1.57
N LEU A 58 3.86 -1.42 -2.54
CA LEU A 58 4.50 -0.11 -2.39
C LEU A 58 3.78 0.75 -1.35
N LEU A 59 2.45 0.74 -1.34
CA LEU A 59 1.66 1.42 -0.32
C LEU A 59 2.00 0.91 1.08
N ALA A 60 2.09 -0.39 1.26
CA ALA A 60 2.45 -1.00 2.55
C ALA A 60 3.82 -0.54 3.04
N VAL A 61 4.81 -0.52 2.14
CA VAL A 61 6.15 0.00 2.46
C VAL A 61 6.09 1.48 2.86
N ASN A 62 5.32 2.28 2.14
CA ASN A 62 5.16 3.70 2.43
C ASN A 62 4.50 3.94 3.79
N ILE A 63 3.48 3.17 4.15
CA ILE A 63 2.86 3.25 5.47
C ILE A 63 3.91 2.99 6.56
N ASN A 64 4.76 1.99 6.37
CA ASN A 64 5.83 1.70 7.32
C ASN A 64 6.83 2.84 7.44
N LEU A 65 7.28 3.39 6.31
CA LEU A 65 8.25 4.51 6.30
C LEU A 65 7.71 5.73 7.03
N VAL A 66 6.46 6.11 6.77
CA VAL A 66 5.83 7.25 7.44
C VAL A 66 5.63 6.96 8.94
N SER A 67 5.19 5.76 9.28
CA SER A 67 4.93 5.37 10.66
C SER A 67 6.22 5.39 11.49
N PHE A 68 7.30 4.83 10.98
CA PHE A 68 8.60 4.88 11.65
C PHE A 68 9.15 6.29 11.74
N SER A 69 8.99 7.09 10.67
CA SER A 69 9.42 8.49 10.64
C SER A 69 8.76 9.30 11.75
N ILE A 70 7.46 9.13 11.94
CA ILE A 70 6.72 9.81 13.00
C ILE A 70 7.16 9.30 14.37
N TYR A 71 7.34 8.00 14.52
CA TYR A 71 7.71 7.38 15.81
C TYR A 71 9.08 7.87 16.31
N ILE A 72 10.07 8.00 15.42
CA ILE A 72 11.41 8.46 15.78
C ILE A 72 11.62 9.97 15.65
N ASN A 73 10.57 10.72 15.28
CA ASN A 73 10.62 12.16 15.06
C ASN A 73 11.66 12.59 14.02
N ASP A 74 11.78 11.83 12.93
CA ASP A 74 12.69 12.11 11.82
C ASP A 74 11.90 12.21 10.52
N LEU A 75 11.99 13.34 9.83
CA LEU A 75 11.27 13.60 8.59
C LEU A 75 11.79 12.79 7.40
N SER A 76 12.94 12.16 7.50
CA SER A 76 13.59 11.43 6.40
C SER A 76 12.66 10.38 5.77
N GLY A 77 11.92 9.62 6.58
CA GLY A 77 10.99 8.61 6.09
C GLY A 77 9.82 9.21 5.32
N GLN A 78 9.32 10.35 5.74
CA GLN A 78 8.24 11.06 5.05
C GLN A 78 8.69 11.62 3.71
N ILE A 79 9.88 12.21 3.67
CA ILE A 79 10.48 12.73 2.44
C ILE A 79 10.74 11.58 1.46
N PHE A 80 11.30 10.48 1.93
CA PHE A 80 11.55 9.29 1.11
C PHE A 80 10.26 8.72 0.53
N THR A 81 9.18 8.72 1.31
CA THR A 81 7.85 8.30 0.85
C THR A 81 7.36 9.16 -0.32
N LEU A 82 7.58 10.48 -0.29
CA LEU A 82 7.20 11.35 -1.40
C LEU A 82 7.93 10.98 -2.69
N PHE A 83 9.21 10.66 -2.61
CA PHE A 83 9.97 10.17 -3.78
C PHE A 83 9.42 8.84 -4.30
N ILE A 84 9.14 7.88 -3.42
CA ILE A 84 8.56 6.59 -3.81
C ILE A 84 7.22 6.79 -4.49
N LEU A 85 6.34 7.62 -3.94
CA LEU A 85 5.03 7.90 -4.53
C LEU A 85 5.15 8.54 -5.92
N THR A 86 6.10 9.44 -6.09
CA THR A 86 6.35 10.10 -7.39
C THR A 86 6.80 9.08 -8.43
N VAL A 87 7.75 8.23 -8.09
CA VAL A 87 8.24 7.18 -9.00
C VAL A 87 7.14 6.16 -9.29
N ALA A 88 6.41 5.73 -8.28
CA ALA A 88 5.30 4.79 -8.44
C ALA A 88 4.20 5.34 -9.36
N ALA A 89 3.85 6.61 -9.21
CA ALA A 89 2.87 7.26 -10.07
C ALA A 89 3.34 7.32 -11.53
N ALA A 90 4.62 7.64 -11.75
CA ALA A 90 5.20 7.67 -13.08
C ALA A 90 5.22 6.28 -13.72
N GLU A 91 5.62 5.26 -12.98
CA GLU A 91 5.64 3.88 -13.44
C GLU A 91 4.24 3.36 -13.76
N ALA A 92 3.26 3.65 -12.92
CA ALA A 92 1.87 3.28 -13.15
C ALA A 92 1.31 3.93 -14.41
N ALA A 93 1.59 5.20 -14.63
CA ALA A 93 1.16 5.91 -15.83
C ALA A 93 1.75 5.30 -17.11
N ILE A 94 3.06 5.03 -17.11
CA ILE A 94 3.75 4.39 -18.23
C ILE A 94 3.23 2.96 -18.42
N GLY A 95 3.08 2.20 -17.34
CA GLY A 95 2.57 0.83 -17.40
C GLY A 95 1.17 0.76 -17.97
N LEU A 96 0.27 1.64 -17.54
CA LEU A 96 -1.09 1.70 -18.09
C LEU A 96 -1.10 2.10 -19.56
N ALA A 97 -0.24 3.02 -19.98
CA ALA A 97 -0.12 3.40 -21.39
C ALA A 97 0.31 2.22 -22.24
N ILE A 98 1.29 1.44 -21.79
CA ILE A 98 1.73 0.23 -22.49
C ILE A 98 0.61 -0.81 -22.56
N ILE A 99 -0.11 -1.04 -21.46
CA ILE A 99 -1.22 -2.00 -21.40
C ILE A 99 -2.32 -1.61 -22.41
N VAL A 100 -2.66 -0.32 -22.47
CA VAL A 100 -3.68 0.18 -23.42
C VAL A 100 -3.26 -0.08 -24.88
N ILE A 101 -2.00 0.17 -25.22
CA ILE A 101 -1.47 -0.08 -26.56
C ILE A 101 -1.55 -1.57 -26.90
N TYR A 102 -1.10 -2.44 -26.02
CA TYR A 102 -1.19 -3.89 -26.23
C TYR A 102 -2.62 -4.38 -26.33
N TYR A 103 -3.51 -3.87 -25.49
CA TYR A 103 -4.93 -4.23 -25.55
C TYR A 103 -5.56 -3.86 -26.91
N ARG A 104 -5.25 -2.68 -27.45
CA ARG A 104 -5.74 -2.24 -28.74
C ARG A 104 -5.26 -3.15 -29.88
N ASN A 105 -4.05 -3.67 -29.78
CA ASN A 105 -3.45 -4.51 -30.81
C ASN A 105 -3.90 -5.96 -30.73
N SER A 106 -4.12 -6.49 -29.52
CA SER A 106 -4.38 -7.92 -29.29
C SER A 106 -5.80 -8.25 -28.84
N GLY A 107 -6.53 -7.26 -28.29
CA GLY A 107 -7.84 -7.47 -27.67
C GLY A 107 -7.77 -8.16 -26.31
N THR A 108 -6.58 -8.32 -25.71
CA THR A 108 -6.39 -8.98 -24.44
C THR A 108 -5.30 -8.31 -23.61
N ILE A 109 -5.45 -8.39 -22.26
CA ILE A 109 -4.45 -7.93 -21.28
C ILE A 109 -3.73 -9.10 -20.62
N ARG A 110 -3.95 -10.34 -21.09
CA ARG A 110 -3.30 -11.52 -20.51
C ARG A 110 -1.88 -11.65 -21.02
N VAL A 111 -0.95 -11.89 -20.10
CA VAL A 111 0.49 -11.98 -20.39
C VAL A 111 0.80 -13.05 -21.43
N GLU A 112 0.15 -14.19 -21.38
CA GLU A 112 0.36 -15.30 -22.32
C GLU A 112 0.05 -14.89 -23.76
N GLU A 113 -1.05 -14.16 -23.98
CA GLU A 113 -1.46 -13.72 -25.31
C GLU A 113 -0.60 -12.57 -25.83
N ILE A 114 -0.10 -11.70 -24.94
CA ILE A 114 0.86 -10.67 -25.31
C ILE A 114 2.18 -11.31 -25.76
N HIS A 115 2.60 -12.39 -25.13
CA HIS A 115 3.80 -13.13 -25.51
C HIS A 115 3.69 -13.72 -26.93
N GLU A 116 2.52 -14.21 -27.30
CA GLU A 116 2.26 -14.76 -28.63
C GLU A 116 2.43 -13.71 -29.74
N LEU A 117 2.17 -12.44 -29.46
CA LEU A 117 2.36 -11.36 -30.44
C LEU A 117 3.82 -11.18 -30.87
N LYS A 118 4.78 -11.67 -30.10
CA LYS A 118 6.20 -11.63 -30.43
C LYS A 118 6.65 -12.78 -31.34
N GLY A 119 5.87 -13.82 -31.37
CA GLY A 119 6.17 -14.99 -32.15
C GLY A 119 5.63 -14.93 -33.55
#